data_787b945b0723aa3e6e3be973b7d0b194
#
_entry.id   787b945b0723aa3e6e3be973b7d0b194
#
_cell.length_a   1.000
_cell.length_b   1.000
_cell.length_c   1.000
_cell.angle_alpha   90.00
_cell.angle_beta   90.00
_cell.angle_gamma   90.00
#
_symmetry.space_group_name_H-M   'P 1'
#
loop_
_entity.id
_entity.type
_entity.pdbx_description
1 polymer ?
#
loop_
_entity_poly.entity_id
_entity_poly.type
_entity_poly.pdbx_seq_one_letter_code
_entity_poly.pdbx_strand_id
1 'polypeptide(L)'
;QRTGNWVQFNQDKQLSDYCKKNGIEWLEFQSNGVIRDLKDRDGWSKRWNSEMKKEVLSVPDISNFRCLKNTSGLLDNRRLYIKKINYSKLYKGGESEARSTLDSFLNQRGQYYSKKMSSPLTAFSSCSRLSSYITYGNISIKEVLKATTHRQAYLRKNKIRTGWLKSLSSFSSRLRWHCHFIQKLEMQPNLEFTNMVRAYDDIRTTFDSNLFKKWATGTTGFPMIDACMRSLKVNGWINFRMRAMLVSFASYNLWIDWRKTSEYLSNYFIDYEPGIHFNQFQMQSGVTGINSIRVYNPIKQQKDHDP
;
A
#
# COMPACT_ATOMS: atom_id res chain seq x y z
N GLN A 1 -12.15 5.23 -8.00
CA GLN A 1 -11.43 5.18 -6.74
C GLN A 1 -10.94 6.56 -6.35
N ARG A 2 -11.21 6.95 -5.13
CA ARG A 2 -11.13 8.32 -4.70
C ARG A 2 -9.88 8.76 -4.01
N THR A 3 -8.85 8.03 -3.96
CA THR A 3 -7.70 8.36 -3.14
C THR A 3 -6.45 8.33 -3.96
N GLY A 4 -6.42 9.25 -4.87
CA GLY A 4 -5.22 9.56 -5.60
C GLY A 4 -4.29 10.46 -4.81
N ASN A 5 -3.18 10.81 -5.43
CA ASN A 5 -2.34 11.90 -5.00
C ASN A 5 -3.06 13.25 -5.18
N TRP A 6 -2.41 14.33 -4.78
CA TRP A 6 -2.94 15.69 -4.90
C TRP A 6 -3.49 16.05 -6.29
N VAL A 7 -2.80 15.62 -7.35
CA VAL A 7 -3.22 15.89 -8.74
C VAL A 7 -4.58 15.24 -9.02
N GLN A 8 -4.71 13.95 -8.73
CA GLN A 8 -5.95 13.19 -8.94
C GLN A 8 -7.08 13.71 -8.06
N PHE A 9 -6.79 14.06 -6.81
CA PHE A 9 -7.77 14.67 -5.91
C PHE A 9 -8.35 15.96 -6.48
N ASN A 10 -7.49 16.85 -6.99
CA ASN A 10 -7.94 18.11 -7.59
C ASN A 10 -8.68 17.89 -8.93
N GLN A 11 -8.25 16.92 -9.74
CA GLN A 11 -8.97 16.55 -10.96
C GLN A 11 -10.40 16.07 -10.66
N ASP A 12 -10.57 15.21 -9.65
CA ASP A 12 -11.91 14.75 -9.22
C ASP A 12 -12.78 15.92 -8.76
N LYS A 13 -12.22 16.87 -7.99
CA LYS A 13 -12.96 18.08 -7.60
C LYS A 13 -13.38 18.92 -8.80
N GLN A 14 -12.46 19.22 -9.69
CA GLN A 14 -12.74 20.02 -10.89
C GLN A 14 -13.81 19.35 -11.76
N LEU A 15 -13.74 18.03 -11.92
CA LEU A 15 -14.73 17.29 -12.71
C LEU A 15 -16.09 17.28 -12.01
N SER A 16 -16.13 17.09 -10.69
CA SER A 16 -17.37 17.16 -9.91
C SER A 16 -18.03 18.55 -10.03
N ASP A 17 -17.23 19.61 -9.89
CA ASP A 17 -17.70 20.98 -10.03
C ASP A 17 -18.22 21.27 -11.44
N TYR A 18 -17.52 20.78 -12.47
CA TYR A 18 -17.95 20.89 -13.87
C TYR A 18 -19.30 20.17 -14.10
N CYS A 19 -19.43 18.95 -13.61
CA CYS A 19 -20.68 18.18 -13.73
C CYS A 19 -21.84 18.92 -13.06
N LYS A 20 -21.63 19.41 -11.84
CA LYS A 20 -22.63 20.19 -11.11
C LYS A 20 -23.05 21.46 -11.86
N LYS A 21 -22.09 22.22 -12.41
CA LYS A 21 -22.35 23.44 -13.17
C LYS A 21 -23.15 23.17 -14.44
N ASN A 22 -22.98 22.02 -15.08
CA ASN A 22 -23.61 21.68 -16.35
C ASN A 22 -24.82 20.74 -16.18
N GLY A 23 -25.33 20.50 -14.98
CA GLY A 23 -26.47 19.63 -14.74
C GLY A 23 -26.21 18.15 -15.10
N ILE A 24 -24.94 17.73 -15.10
CA ILE A 24 -24.54 16.34 -15.35
C ILE A 24 -24.53 15.57 -14.03
N GLU A 25 -25.21 14.44 -13.99
CA GLU A 25 -25.22 13.58 -12.81
C GLU A 25 -23.84 12.99 -12.57
N TRP A 26 -23.34 13.15 -11.33
CA TRP A 26 -22.06 12.61 -10.87
C TRP A 26 -22.30 11.51 -9.84
N LEU A 27 -22.11 10.26 -10.24
CA LEU A 27 -22.30 9.09 -9.36
C LEU A 27 -20.95 8.58 -8.85
N GLU A 28 -20.83 8.46 -7.54
CA GLU A 28 -19.66 7.87 -6.90
C GLU A 28 -20.00 6.62 -6.12
N PHE A 29 -19.24 5.56 -6.35
CA PHE A 29 -19.38 4.28 -5.67
C PHE A 29 -18.18 4.05 -4.75
N GLN A 30 -18.47 3.75 -3.49
CA GLN A 30 -17.43 3.43 -2.52
C GLN A 30 -16.81 2.06 -2.83
N SER A 31 -15.53 2.02 -3.18
CA SER A 31 -14.83 0.79 -3.58
C SER A 31 -14.10 0.10 -2.42
N ASN A 32 -13.83 0.81 -1.34
CA ASN A 32 -13.14 0.30 -0.14
C ASN A 32 -13.75 0.96 1.12
N GLY A 33 -13.11 0.82 2.26
CA GLY A 33 -13.59 1.39 3.52
C GLY A 33 -13.32 2.90 3.71
N VAL A 34 -12.99 3.62 2.64
CA VAL A 34 -12.72 5.07 2.67
C VAL A 34 -13.99 5.85 2.38
N ILE A 35 -14.22 6.89 3.17
CA ILE A 35 -15.41 7.74 3.08
C ILE A 35 -14.95 9.14 2.68
N ARG A 36 -15.52 9.69 1.60
CA ARG A 36 -15.23 11.04 1.14
C ARG A 36 -15.88 12.09 2.06
N ASP A 37 -15.25 13.26 2.15
CA ASP A 37 -15.72 14.42 2.93
C ASP A 37 -15.99 14.10 4.41
N LEU A 38 -15.30 13.09 4.95
CA LEU A 38 -15.38 12.74 6.36
C LEU A 38 -14.71 13.85 7.19
N LYS A 39 -15.47 14.47 8.08
CA LYS A 39 -14.99 15.62 8.88
C LYS A 39 -14.10 15.20 10.04
N ASP A 40 -14.43 14.08 10.66
CA ASP A 40 -13.64 13.47 11.72
C ASP A 40 -13.61 11.95 11.58
N ARG A 41 -12.68 11.31 12.28
CA ARG A 41 -12.52 9.85 12.25
C ARG A 41 -13.16 9.12 13.42
N ASP A 42 -13.91 9.83 14.24
CA ASP A 42 -14.60 9.22 15.38
C ASP A 42 -15.61 8.18 14.87
N GLY A 43 -15.55 7.00 15.44
CA GLY A 43 -16.36 5.89 14.98
C GLY A 43 -16.00 5.31 13.59
N TRP A 44 -14.93 5.78 12.92
CA TRP A 44 -14.54 5.28 11.59
C TRP A 44 -14.37 3.75 11.55
N SER A 45 -13.75 3.16 12.56
CA SER A 45 -13.60 1.70 12.62
C SER A 45 -14.94 0.95 12.66
N LYS A 46 -15.95 1.53 13.31
CA LYS A 46 -17.32 0.96 13.35
C LYS A 46 -17.96 1.05 11.96
N ARG A 47 -17.85 2.19 11.29
CA ARG A 47 -18.32 2.38 9.91
C ARG A 47 -17.61 1.44 8.94
N TRP A 48 -16.28 1.32 9.04
CA TRP A 48 -15.50 0.39 8.22
C TRP A 48 -15.95 -1.06 8.41
N ASN A 49 -16.14 -1.50 9.66
CA ASN A 49 -16.63 -2.86 9.95
C ASN A 49 -18.02 -3.11 9.39
N SER A 50 -18.92 -2.11 9.44
CA SER A 50 -20.27 -2.20 8.87
C SER A 50 -20.20 -2.35 7.35
N GLU A 51 -19.37 -1.52 6.67
CA GLU A 51 -19.20 -1.60 5.22
C GLU A 51 -18.62 -2.95 4.77
N MET A 52 -17.63 -3.46 5.48
CA MET A 52 -16.99 -4.74 5.16
C MET A 52 -17.90 -5.96 5.40
N LYS A 53 -18.97 -5.83 6.18
CA LYS A 53 -19.97 -6.88 6.38
C LYS A 53 -21.01 -6.96 5.26
N LYS A 54 -21.18 -5.90 4.47
CA LYS A 54 -22.11 -5.91 3.35
C LYS A 54 -21.74 -6.99 2.34
N GLU A 55 -22.69 -7.44 1.57
CA GLU A 55 -22.47 -8.46 0.54
C GLU A 55 -21.51 -7.97 -0.56
N VAL A 56 -20.74 -8.89 -1.11
CA VAL A 56 -20.02 -8.66 -2.37
C VAL A 56 -21.05 -8.76 -3.48
N LEU A 57 -21.11 -7.75 -4.33
CA LEU A 57 -22.05 -7.73 -5.45
C LEU A 57 -21.73 -8.91 -6.40
N SER A 58 -22.79 -9.52 -6.91
CA SER A 58 -22.67 -10.52 -7.99
C SER A 58 -22.19 -9.83 -9.28
N VAL A 59 -21.58 -10.63 -10.16
CA VAL A 59 -21.27 -10.17 -11.51
C VAL A 59 -22.59 -9.81 -12.20
N PRO A 60 -22.75 -8.59 -12.74
CA PRO A 60 -23.98 -8.22 -13.45
C PRO A 60 -24.13 -9.06 -14.72
N ASP A 61 -25.38 -9.32 -15.09
CA ASP A 61 -25.66 -9.88 -16.40
C ASP A 61 -25.39 -8.83 -17.49
N ILE A 62 -24.39 -9.10 -18.33
CA ILE A 62 -23.97 -8.21 -19.42
C ILE A 62 -24.47 -8.69 -20.79
N SER A 63 -25.31 -9.69 -20.86
CA SER A 63 -25.83 -10.26 -22.12
C SER A 63 -26.50 -9.21 -23.02
N ASN A 64 -27.13 -8.20 -22.41
CA ASN A 64 -27.82 -7.10 -23.09
C ASN A 64 -26.95 -5.86 -23.33
N PHE A 65 -25.66 -5.89 -22.97
CA PHE A 65 -24.78 -4.75 -23.21
C PHE A 65 -24.47 -4.61 -24.70
N ARG A 66 -24.69 -3.41 -25.23
CA ARG A 66 -24.28 -3.07 -26.60
C ARG A 66 -22.82 -2.63 -26.58
N CYS A 67 -21.95 -3.44 -27.17
CA CYS A 67 -20.56 -3.06 -27.38
C CYS A 67 -20.45 -2.08 -28.58
N LEU A 68 -19.62 -1.06 -28.42
CA LEU A 68 -19.22 -0.22 -29.55
C LEU A 68 -18.38 -1.07 -30.51
N LYS A 69 -18.78 -1.06 -31.82
CA LYS A 69 -18.10 -1.89 -32.84
C LYS A 69 -16.65 -1.47 -33.14
N ASN A 70 -16.28 -0.23 -32.82
CA ASN A 70 -14.95 0.33 -33.10
C ASN A 70 -14.31 0.85 -31.81
N THR A 71 -13.83 -0.04 -30.95
CA THR A 71 -12.90 0.35 -29.90
C THR A 71 -11.49 0.22 -30.44
N SER A 72 -10.75 1.32 -30.49
CA SER A 72 -9.30 1.25 -30.65
C SER A 72 -8.74 0.39 -29.52
N GLY A 73 -7.97 -0.63 -29.85
CA GLY A 73 -7.34 -1.51 -28.85
C GLY A 73 -6.49 -0.76 -27.83
N LEU A 74 -5.95 -1.48 -26.88
CA LEU A 74 -5.04 -0.91 -25.88
C LEU A 74 -3.93 -0.11 -26.57
N LEU A 75 -3.68 1.10 -26.04
CA LEU A 75 -2.59 1.94 -26.52
C LEU A 75 -1.25 1.19 -26.41
N ASP A 76 -0.48 1.17 -27.49
CA ASP A 76 0.88 0.62 -27.47
C ASP A 76 1.73 1.39 -26.46
N ASN A 77 2.48 0.67 -25.65
CA ASN A 77 3.43 1.25 -24.68
C ASN A 77 4.39 2.27 -25.32
N ARG A 78 4.72 2.12 -26.58
CA ARG A 78 5.53 3.07 -27.36
C ARG A 78 4.83 4.42 -27.53
N ARG A 79 3.51 4.44 -27.71
CA ARG A 79 2.70 5.67 -27.79
C ARG A 79 2.57 6.38 -26.44
N LEU A 80 2.70 5.64 -25.35
CA LEU A 80 2.65 6.18 -23.98
C LEU A 80 4.02 6.61 -23.46
N TYR A 81 5.09 6.48 -24.25
CA TYR A 81 6.48 6.77 -23.85
C TYR A 81 6.92 6.01 -22.58
N ILE A 82 6.32 4.88 -22.28
CA ILE A 82 6.63 4.08 -21.11
C ILE A 82 7.95 3.35 -21.36
N LYS A 83 8.97 3.66 -20.58
CA LYS A 83 10.22 2.90 -20.58
C LYS A 83 9.94 1.46 -20.16
N LYS A 84 10.39 0.50 -20.97
CA LYS A 84 10.30 -0.92 -20.64
C LYS A 84 11.18 -1.19 -19.41
N ILE A 85 10.56 -1.37 -18.25
CA ILE A 85 11.25 -1.79 -17.04
C ILE A 85 11.25 -3.31 -17.05
N ASN A 86 12.43 -3.91 -17.10
CA ASN A 86 12.56 -5.35 -17.04
C ASN A 86 12.67 -5.80 -15.58
N TYR A 87 11.53 -6.03 -14.93
CA TYR A 87 11.52 -6.69 -13.63
C TYR A 87 11.65 -8.20 -13.86
N SER A 88 12.73 -8.81 -13.39
CA SER A 88 13.04 -10.24 -13.60
C SER A 88 11.99 -11.19 -13.00
N LYS A 89 11.13 -10.71 -12.10
CA LYS A 89 10.07 -11.49 -11.45
C LYS A 89 8.79 -10.66 -11.33
N LEU A 90 8.29 -10.15 -12.45
CA LEU A 90 7.01 -9.44 -12.47
C LEU A 90 5.88 -10.36 -12.00
N TYR A 91 5.01 -9.78 -11.17
CA TYR A 91 3.73 -10.38 -10.87
C TYR A 91 2.88 -10.41 -12.14
N LYS A 92 2.25 -11.54 -12.40
CA LYS A 92 1.17 -11.57 -13.37
C LYS A 92 0.01 -10.76 -12.80
N GLY A 93 -0.54 -9.85 -13.59
CA GLY A 93 -1.71 -9.07 -13.21
C GLY A 93 -3.01 -9.83 -13.45
N GLY A 94 -4.12 -9.23 -13.04
CA GLY A 94 -5.46 -9.72 -13.30
C GLY A 94 -6.12 -10.40 -12.10
N GLU A 95 -7.44 -10.56 -12.20
CA GLU A 95 -8.28 -11.09 -11.13
C GLU A 95 -7.97 -12.56 -10.82
N SER A 96 -7.76 -13.40 -11.83
CA SER A 96 -7.45 -14.82 -11.64
C SER A 96 -6.17 -15.03 -10.84
N GLU A 97 -5.13 -14.27 -11.13
CA GLU A 97 -3.88 -14.30 -10.37
C GLU A 97 -4.04 -13.75 -8.95
N ALA A 98 -4.86 -12.71 -8.76
CA ALA A 98 -5.18 -12.20 -7.44
C ALA A 98 -5.89 -13.27 -6.58
N ARG A 99 -6.86 -13.98 -7.14
CA ARG A 99 -7.60 -15.06 -6.47
C ARG A 99 -6.71 -16.25 -6.15
N SER A 100 -5.88 -16.69 -7.08
CA SER A 100 -4.88 -17.75 -6.87
C SER A 100 -3.89 -17.37 -5.76
N THR A 101 -3.42 -16.12 -5.76
CA THR A 101 -2.52 -15.59 -4.73
C THR A 101 -3.20 -15.57 -3.35
N LEU A 102 -4.47 -15.17 -3.27
CA LEU A 102 -5.25 -15.19 -2.05
C LEU A 102 -5.45 -16.63 -1.54
N ASP A 103 -5.84 -17.54 -2.42
CA ASP A 103 -6.07 -18.95 -2.07
C ASP A 103 -4.80 -19.59 -1.50
N SER A 104 -3.67 -19.44 -2.20
CA SER A 104 -2.38 -19.95 -1.72
C SER A 104 -1.99 -19.37 -0.36
N PHE A 105 -2.31 -18.10 -0.10
CA PHE A 105 -2.04 -17.48 1.20
C PHE A 105 -2.94 -18.06 2.30
N LEU A 106 -4.23 -18.19 2.04
CA LEU A 106 -5.21 -18.66 3.04
C LEU A 106 -5.07 -20.16 3.36
N ASN A 107 -4.56 -20.97 2.42
CA ASN A 107 -4.56 -22.42 2.55
C ASN A 107 -3.17 -23.05 2.69
N GLN A 108 -2.09 -22.34 2.33
CA GLN A 108 -0.73 -22.89 2.30
C GLN A 108 0.29 -21.98 3.01
N ARG A 109 0.60 -20.80 2.45
CA ARG A 109 1.75 -19.96 2.85
C ARG A 109 1.51 -19.11 4.09
N GLY A 110 0.25 -18.77 4.42
CA GLY A 110 -0.08 -17.78 5.44
C GLY A 110 -0.04 -18.28 6.88
N GLN A 111 0.16 -19.59 7.11
CA GLN A 111 0.10 -20.19 8.44
C GLN A 111 1.00 -19.49 9.46
N TYR A 112 2.20 -19.14 9.06
CA TYR A 112 3.20 -18.50 9.92
C TYR A 112 3.43 -17.02 9.59
N TYR A 113 2.50 -16.38 8.87
CA TYR A 113 2.60 -14.97 8.48
C TYR A 113 2.98 -14.06 9.64
N SER A 114 2.33 -14.20 10.81
CA SER A 114 2.58 -13.34 11.97
C SER A 114 4.02 -13.43 12.51
N LYS A 115 4.70 -14.55 12.29
CA LYS A 115 6.09 -14.77 12.71
C LYS A 115 7.10 -14.41 11.62
N LYS A 116 6.74 -14.67 10.35
CA LYS A 116 7.66 -14.61 9.20
C LYS A 116 7.59 -13.32 8.37
N MET A 117 6.61 -12.46 8.62
CA MET A 117 6.41 -11.24 7.83
C MET A 117 7.49 -10.17 7.99
N SER A 118 8.31 -10.25 9.03
CA SER A 118 9.32 -9.22 9.34
C SER A 118 10.67 -9.48 8.67
N SER A 119 11.05 -10.73 8.46
CA SER A 119 12.31 -11.07 7.80
C SER A 119 12.20 -10.92 6.28
N PRO A 120 13.19 -10.29 5.60
CA PRO A 120 13.22 -10.22 4.14
C PRO A 120 13.32 -11.59 3.49
N LEU A 121 13.97 -12.57 4.14
CA LEU A 121 14.16 -13.92 3.61
C LEU A 121 12.84 -14.69 3.51
N THR A 122 11.97 -14.57 4.53
CA THR A 122 10.74 -15.36 4.62
C THR A 122 9.48 -14.62 4.17
N ALA A 123 9.54 -13.30 4.09
CA ALA A 123 8.36 -12.47 3.75
C ALA A 123 7.82 -12.75 2.34
N PHE A 124 8.69 -13.01 1.36
CA PHE A 124 8.28 -13.31 -0.01
C PHE A 124 7.38 -14.55 -0.10
N SER A 125 7.67 -15.58 0.69
CA SER A 125 6.89 -16.83 0.74
C SER A 125 5.74 -16.81 1.74
N SER A 126 5.75 -15.93 2.74
CA SER A 126 4.80 -15.98 3.86
C SER A 126 3.80 -14.82 3.91
N CYS A 127 4.11 -13.67 3.26
CA CYS A 127 3.17 -12.56 3.15
C CYS A 127 2.10 -12.84 2.10
N SER A 128 0.96 -12.15 2.22
CA SER A 128 -0.16 -12.34 1.29
C SER A 128 0.19 -12.02 -0.16
N ARG A 129 1.03 -11.01 -0.39
CA ARG A 129 1.42 -10.51 -1.71
C ARG A 129 0.23 -9.92 -2.50
N LEU A 130 -0.82 -9.48 -1.80
CA LEU A 130 -2.05 -8.96 -2.40
C LEU A 130 -2.03 -7.43 -2.60
N SER A 131 -1.02 -6.73 -2.07
CA SER A 131 -1.01 -5.26 -2.06
C SER A 131 -1.16 -4.65 -3.45
N SER A 132 -0.41 -5.14 -4.45
CA SER A 132 -0.54 -4.66 -5.83
C SER A 132 -1.90 -4.96 -6.43
N TYR A 133 -2.43 -6.16 -6.22
CA TYR A 133 -3.75 -6.54 -6.75
C TYR A 133 -4.89 -5.70 -6.14
N ILE A 134 -4.76 -5.32 -4.87
CA ILE A 134 -5.72 -4.41 -4.21
C ILE A 134 -5.57 -3.00 -4.75
N THR A 135 -4.35 -2.49 -4.89
CA THR A 135 -4.07 -1.15 -5.41
C THR A 135 -4.61 -0.96 -6.83
N TYR A 136 -4.46 -1.97 -7.69
CA TYR A 136 -4.97 -1.92 -9.07
C TYR A 136 -6.42 -2.42 -9.22
N GLY A 137 -7.10 -2.76 -8.13
CA GLY A 137 -8.50 -3.16 -8.17
C GLY A 137 -8.77 -4.55 -8.77
N ASN A 138 -7.75 -5.41 -8.89
CA ASN A 138 -7.92 -6.78 -9.37
C ASN A 138 -8.72 -7.64 -8.37
N ILE A 139 -8.71 -7.28 -7.10
CA ILE A 139 -9.52 -7.89 -6.05
C ILE A 139 -9.89 -6.83 -5.00
N SER A 140 -11.09 -6.87 -4.47
CA SER A 140 -11.52 -5.92 -3.45
C SER A 140 -11.07 -6.32 -2.05
N ILE A 141 -10.83 -5.33 -1.19
CA ILE A 141 -10.55 -5.58 0.24
C ILE A 141 -11.70 -6.36 0.90
N LYS A 142 -12.94 -6.10 0.49
CA LYS A 142 -14.13 -6.77 1.01
C LYS A 142 -14.10 -8.27 0.71
N GLU A 143 -13.76 -8.66 -0.52
CA GLU A 143 -13.60 -10.07 -0.90
C GLU A 143 -12.47 -10.74 -0.11
N VAL A 144 -11.31 -10.09 -0.02
CA VAL A 144 -10.16 -10.60 0.73
C VAL A 144 -10.51 -10.81 2.20
N LEU A 145 -11.21 -9.84 2.81
CA LEU A 145 -11.61 -9.94 4.22
C LEU A 145 -12.66 -11.03 4.44
N LYS A 146 -13.67 -11.15 3.55
CA LYS A 146 -14.68 -12.23 3.62
C LYS A 146 -14.03 -13.60 3.50
N ALA A 147 -13.18 -13.83 2.51
CA ALA A 147 -12.44 -15.08 2.35
C ALA A 147 -11.59 -15.41 3.59
N THR A 148 -10.90 -14.41 4.15
CA THR A 148 -10.12 -14.56 5.38
C THR A 148 -11.01 -14.96 6.57
N THR A 149 -12.16 -14.31 6.72
CA THR A 149 -13.13 -14.60 7.79
C THR A 149 -13.73 -16.01 7.65
N HIS A 150 -14.07 -16.43 6.44
CA HIS A 150 -14.54 -17.78 6.17
C HIS A 150 -13.47 -18.83 6.52
N ARG A 151 -12.20 -18.57 6.15
CA ARG A 151 -11.10 -19.46 6.54
C ARG A 151 -10.93 -19.54 8.06
N GLN A 152 -11.03 -18.43 8.76
CA GLN A 152 -10.96 -18.41 10.23
C GLN A 152 -12.13 -19.20 10.87
N ALA A 153 -13.35 -19.08 10.32
CA ALA A 153 -14.51 -19.83 10.79
C ALA A 153 -14.32 -21.34 10.58
N TYR A 154 -13.83 -21.75 9.41
CA TYR A 154 -13.50 -23.14 9.12
C TYR A 154 -12.48 -23.71 10.12
N LEU A 155 -11.41 -22.98 10.38
CA LEU A 155 -10.36 -23.41 11.31
C LEU A 155 -10.88 -23.57 12.75
N ARG A 156 -11.77 -22.68 13.20
CA ARG A 156 -12.43 -22.77 14.52
C ARG A 156 -13.36 -23.97 14.60
N LYS A 157 -14.23 -24.16 13.57
CA LYS A 157 -15.17 -25.26 13.50
C LYS A 157 -14.47 -26.63 13.57
N ASN A 158 -13.35 -26.75 12.87
CA ASN A 158 -12.55 -27.99 12.82
C ASN A 158 -11.49 -28.08 13.95
N LYS A 159 -11.49 -27.17 14.92
CA LYS A 159 -10.59 -27.15 16.08
C LYS A 159 -9.09 -27.19 15.70
N ILE A 160 -8.73 -26.62 14.54
CA ILE A 160 -7.35 -26.57 14.05
C ILE A 160 -6.56 -25.54 14.88
N ARG A 161 -5.80 -26.02 15.87
CA ARG A 161 -5.02 -25.22 16.79
C ARG A 161 -3.55 -25.08 16.33
N THR A 162 -3.36 -24.28 15.28
CA THR A 162 -2.02 -23.99 14.72
C THR A 162 -1.80 -22.48 14.61
N GLY A 163 -0.70 -22.03 14.01
CA GLY A 163 -0.39 -20.61 13.80
C GLY A 163 -1.38 -19.83 12.94
N TRP A 164 -2.32 -20.50 12.25
CA TRP A 164 -3.26 -19.91 11.30
C TRP A 164 -4.11 -18.80 11.89
N LEU A 165 -4.83 -19.05 12.99
CA LEU A 165 -5.77 -18.05 13.53
C LEU A 165 -5.07 -16.75 13.92
N LYS A 166 -3.90 -16.84 14.55
CA LYS A 166 -3.08 -15.66 14.90
C LYS A 166 -2.63 -14.92 13.65
N SER A 167 -2.16 -15.64 12.63
CA SER A 167 -1.69 -15.08 11.36
C SER A 167 -2.81 -14.40 10.60
N LEU A 168 -3.97 -15.04 10.44
CA LEU A 168 -5.12 -14.48 9.75
C LEU A 168 -5.74 -13.28 10.50
N SER A 169 -5.72 -13.29 11.84
CA SER A 169 -6.14 -12.13 12.64
C SER A 169 -5.20 -10.94 12.43
N SER A 170 -3.89 -11.19 12.45
CA SER A 170 -2.89 -10.16 12.12
C SER A 170 -3.08 -9.62 10.70
N PHE A 171 -3.37 -10.47 9.73
CA PHE A 171 -3.62 -10.08 8.35
C PHE A 171 -4.89 -9.23 8.22
N SER A 172 -6.02 -9.64 8.80
CA SER A 172 -7.28 -8.87 8.81
C SER A 172 -7.08 -7.46 9.39
N SER A 173 -6.27 -7.34 10.43
CA SER A 173 -5.90 -6.05 11.00
C SER A 173 -5.16 -5.15 9.97
N ARG A 174 -4.30 -5.73 9.12
CA ARG A 174 -3.60 -4.96 8.06
C ARG A 174 -4.54 -4.46 6.98
N LEU A 175 -5.57 -5.19 6.62
CA LEU A 175 -6.59 -4.74 5.67
C LEU A 175 -7.33 -3.50 6.18
N ARG A 176 -7.63 -3.42 7.48
CA ARG A 176 -8.22 -2.24 8.09
C ARG A 176 -7.23 -1.06 8.09
N TRP A 177 -5.96 -1.31 8.41
CA TRP A 177 -4.92 -0.26 8.38
C TRP A 177 -4.71 0.30 6.99
N HIS A 178 -4.81 -0.52 5.95
CA HIS A 178 -4.78 -0.06 4.57
C HIS A 178 -5.79 1.07 4.34
N CYS A 179 -7.08 0.85 4.60
CA CYS A 179 -8.10 1.88 4.44
C CYS A 179 -7.93 3.05 5.42
N HIS A 180 -7.41 2.81 6.62
CA HIS A 180 -7.18 3.86 7.60
C HIS A 180 -6.17 4.90 7.12
N PHE A 181 -5.06 4.48 6.52
CA PHE A 181 -4.06 5.42 6.00
C PHE A 181 -4.55 6.17 4.76
N ILE A 182 -5.28 5.49 3.90
CA ILE A 182 -5.92 6.14 2.74
C ILE A 182 -6.94 7.19 3.24
N GLN A 183 -7.77 6.86 4.23
CA GLN A 183 -8.71 7.80 4.82
C GLN A 183 -8.01 9.05 5.39
N LYS A 184 -6.82 8.91 5.97
CA LYS A 184 -6.06 10.07 6.47
C LYS A 184 -5.67 11.02 5.35
N LEU A 185 -5.18 10.51 4.22
CA LEU A 185 -4.83 11.35 3.08
C LEU A 185 -6.07 11.98 2.44
N GLU A 186 -7.18 11.24 2.33
CA GLU A 186 -8.45 11.76 1.82
C GLU A 186 -8.94 12.98 2.62
N MET A 187 -8.79 12.95 3.94
CA MET A 187 -9.18 14.06 4.80
C MET A 187 -8.18 15.22 4.82
N GLN A 188 -6.91 14.93 4.55
CA GLN A 188 -5.81 15.89 4.60
C GLN A 188 -4.89 15.72 3.39
N PRO A 189 -5.34 16.12 2.17
CA PRO A 189 -4.57 15.88 0.94
C PRO A 189 -3.20 16.54 0.92
N ASN A 190 -3.01 17.62 1.68
CA ASN A 190 -1.72 18.32 1.81
C ASN A 190 -0.65 17.52 2.57
N LEU A 191 -0.99 16.39 3.20
CA LEU A 191 0.00 15.47 3.80
C LEU A 191 0.99 14.91 2.78
N GLU A 192 0.72 15.04 1.49
CA GLU A 192 1.68 14.74 0.42
C GLU A 192 2.89 15.69 0.45
N PHE A 193 2.71 16.93 0.90
CA PHE A 193 3.74 17.99 0.81
C PHE A 193 4.20 18.52 2.17
N THR A 194 3.37 18.39 3.18
CA THR A 194 3.60 19.03 4.48
C THR A 194 3.64 18.02 5.61
N ASN A 195 4.43 18.28 6.63
CA ASN A 195 4.43 17.44 7.82
C ASN A 195 3.09 17.48 8.53
N MET A 196 2.70 16.37 9.11
CA MET A 196 1.49 16.28 9.94
C MET A 196 1.59 17.24 11.14
N VAL A 197 2.77 17.34 11.74
CA VAL A 197 3.11 18.36 12.73
C VAL A 197 3.99 19.40 12.07
N ARG A 198 3.41 20.56 11.79
CA ARG A 198 4.06 21.65 11.05
C ARG A 198 5.33 22.18 11.72
N ALA A 199 5.44 22.08 13.03
CA ALA A 199 6.64 22.46 13.77
C ALA A 199 7.91 21.67 13.35
N TYR A 200 7.74 20.56 12.60
CA TYR A 200 8.85 19.77 12.07
C TYR A 200 9.18 20.08 10.60
N ASP A 201 8.58 21.11 9.99
CA ASP A 201 8.80 21.38 8.56
C ASP A 201 10.27 21.76 8.24
N ASP A 202 10.94 22.42 9.16
CA ASP A 202 12.32 22.91 8.97
C ASP A 202 13.40 22.06 9.67
N ILE A 203 13.04 20.86 10.12
CA ILE A 203 13.98 20.00 10.88
C ILE A 203 15.08 19.39 10.00
N ARG A 204 14.86 19.25 8.66
CA ARG A 204 15.80 18.65 7.70
C ARG A 204 15.92 19.51 6.45
N THR A 205 16.51 20.67 6.60
CA THR A 205 16.65 21.67 5.51
C THR A 205 17.86 21.43 4.62
N THR A 206 18.88 20.72 5.13
CA THR A 206 20.08 20.38 4.35
C THR A 206 19.85 19.12 3.51
N PHE A 207 20.42 19.09 2.31
CA PHE A 207 20.35 17.94 1.42
C PHE A 207 21.74 17.58 0.88
N ASP A 208 22.24 16.41 1.27
CA ASP A 208 23.45 15.82 0.72
C ASP A 208 23.11 14.87 -0.43
N SER A 209 23.40 15.30 -1.66
CA SER A 209 23.13 14.54 -2.87
C SER A 209 23.97 13.26 -2.98
N ASN A 210 25.17 13.22 -2.38
CA ASN A 210 26.03 12.03 -2.40
C ASN A 210 25.50 10.96 -1.45
N LEU A 211 25.08 11.34 -0.23
CA LEU A 211 24.46 10.43 0.70
C LEU A 211 23.13 9.90 0.14
N PHE A 212 22.31 10.77 -0.46
CA PHE A 212 21.10 10.36 -1.15
C PHE A 212 21.39 9.36 -2.27
N LYS A 213 22.37 9.63 -3.14
CA LYS A 213 22.77 8.74 -4.23
C LYS A 213 23.23 7.38 -3.72
N LYS A 214 24.05 7.32 -2.67
CA LYS A 214 24.49 6.07 -2.03
C LYS A 214 23.29 5.27 -1.54
N TRP A 215 22.36 5.89 -0.83
CA TRP A 215 21.13 5.26 -0.38
C TRP A 215 20.28 4.77 -1.56
N ALA A 216 20.04 5.63 -2.53
CA ALA A 216 19.24 5.35 -3.72
C ALA A 216 19.81 4.22 -4.59
N THR A 217 21.13 4.06 -4.64
CA THR A 217 21.79 2.99 -5.39
C THR A 217 22.03 1.71 -4.59
N GLY A 218 21.83 1.74 -3.26
CA GLY A 218 22.14 0.62 -2.37
C GLY A 218 23.65 0.38 -2.25
N THR A 219 24.40 1.47 -1.98
CA THR A 219 25.86 1.49 -1.81
C THR A 219 26.26 2.30 -0.58
N THR A 220 25.45 2.23 0.48
CA THR A 220 25.67 2.96 1.73
C THR A 220 26.80 2.36 2.58
N GLY A 221 27.16 1.10 2.34
CA GLY A 221 28.07 0.33 3.19
C GLY A 221 27.36 -0.40 4.35
N PHE A 222 26.04 -0.25 4.49
CA PHE A 222 25.22 -1.02 5.42
C PHE A 222 24.56 -2.17 4.66
N PRO A 223 25.01 -3.44 4.82
CA PRO A 223 24.61 -4.55 3.94
C PRO A 223 23.10 -4.74 3.87
N MET A 224 22.37 -4.63 4.98
CA MET A 224 20.92 -4.80 5.05
C MET A 224 20.17 -3.69 4.29
N ILE A 225 20.63 -2.43 4.41
CA ILE A 225 20.07 -1.28 3.67
C ILE A 225 20.27 -1.49 2.17
N ASP A 226 21.50 -1.81 1.79
CA ASP A 226 21.92 -1.94 0.39
C ASP A 226 21.22 -3.12 -0.31
N ALA A 227 21.13 -4.26 0.37
CA ALA A 227 20.41 -5.43 -0.13
C ALA A 227 18.91 -5.15 -0.31
N CYS A 228 18.27 -4.48 0.67
CA CYS A 228 16.86 -4.14 0.58
C CYS A 228 16.57 -3.15 -0.56
N MET A 229 17.43 -2.14 -0.76
CA MET A 229 17.27 -1.18 -1.85
C MET A 229 17.44 -1.86 -3.22
N ARG A 230 18.46 -2.70 -3.38
CA ARG A 230 18.67 -3.46 -4.62
C ARG A 230 17.53 -4.45 -4.89
N SER A 231 17.06 -5.12 -3.84
CA SER A 231 15.91 -6.06 -3.95
C SER A 231 14.63 -5.33 -4.38
N LEU A 232 14.36 -4.13 -3.82
CA LEU A 232 13.22 -3.32 -4.23
C LEU A 232 13.28 -2.95 -5.71
N LYS A 233 14.43 -2.51 -6.19
CA LYS A 233 14.62 -2.13 -7.61
C LYS A 233 14.38 -3.29 -8.59
N VAL A 234 14.74 -4.50 -8.18
CA VAL A 234 14.57 -5.69 -9.02
C VAL A 234 13.15 -6.26 -8.95
N ASN A 235 12.55 -6.26 -7.76
CA ASN A 235 11.29 -6.97 -7.52
C ASN A 235 10.06 -6.04 -7.44
N GLY A 236 10.26 -4.73 -7.33
CA GLY A 236 9.17 -3.77 -7.13
C GLY A 236 8.44 -3.91 -5.77
N TRP A 237 8.91 -4.80 -4.90
CA TRP A 237 8.28 -5.08 -3.62
C TRP A 237 9.30 -5.56 -2.57
N ILE A 238 9.16 -5.05 -1.36
CA ILE A 238 9.79 -5.59 -0.15
C ILE A 238 8.78 -5.54 0.99
N ASN A 239 9.01 -6.32 2.05
CA ASN A 239 8.12 -6.35 3.21
C ASN A 239 8.13 -5.03 4.00
N PHE A 240 7.06 -4.82 4.77
CA PHE A 240 6.83 -3.55 5.49
C PHE A 240 8.00 -3.13 6.39
N ARG A 241 8.57 -4.05 7.16
CA ARG A 241 9.69 -3.75 8.07
C ARG A 241 10.90 -3.18 7.33
N MET A 242 11.21 -3.74 6.18
CA MET A 242 12.33 -3.26 5.34
C MET A 242 12.03 -1.90 4.73
N ARG A 243 10.78 -1.65 4.31
CA ARG A 243 10.34 -0.30 3.87
C ARG A 243 10.54 0.73 4.99
N ALA A 244 10.07 0.41 6.20
CA ALA A 244 10.21 1.27 7.37
C ALA A 244 11.68 1.55 7.71
N MET A 245 12.54 0.53 7.64
CA MET A 245 13.98 0.67 7.87
C MET A 245 14.64 1.58 6.82
N LEU A 246 14.34 1.42 5.53
CA LEU A 246 14.91 2.27 4.47
C LEU A 246 14.57 3.75 4.69
N VAL A 247 13.32 4.05 5.05
CA VAL A 247 12.88 5.43 5.32
C VAL A 247 13.51 5.97 6.60
N SER A 248 13.48 5.19 7.67
CA SER A 248 14.08 5.58 8.95
C SER A 248 15.59 5.84 8.82
N PHE A 249 16.31 4.98 8.10
CA PHE A 249 17.73 5.17 7.84
C PHE A 249 18.02 6.47 7.09
N ALA A 250 17.29 6.74 6.00
CA ALA A 250 17.45 7.97 5.25
C ALA A 250 17.17 9.22 6.11
N SER A 251 16.11 9.16 6.93
CA SER A 251 15.67 10.31 7.72
C SER A 251 16.51 10.57 8.97
N TYR A 252 17.00 9.53 9.65
CA TYR A 252 17.72 9.69 10.92
C TYR A 252 19.24 9.53 10.79
N ASN A 253 19.71 8.61 9.96
CA ASN A 253 21.14 8.37 9.81
C ASN A 253 21.78 9.25 8.73
N LEU A 254 21.03 9.56 7.66
CA LEU A 254 21.50 10.44 6.58
C LEU A 254 20.92 11.86 6.66
N TRP A 255 19.99 12.11 7.59
CA TRP A 255 19.33 13.39 7.82
C TRP A 255 18.62 13.98 6.58
N ILE A 256 18.08 13.10 5.72
CA ILE A 256 17.41 13.48 4.48
C ILE A 256 15.92 13.68 4.74
N ASP A 257 15.35 14.77 4.21
CA ASP A 257 13.90 15.01 4.27
C ASP A 257 13.13 13.90 3.56
N TRP A 258 12.06 13.44 4.21
CA TRP A 258 11.25 12.32 3.72
C TRP A 258 10.59 12.60 2.36
N ARG A 259 10.34 13.87 2.00
CA ARG A 259 9.75 14.25 0.72
C ARG A 259 10.63 13.80 -0.45
N LYS A 260 11.95 14.00 -0.35
CA LYS A 260 12.93 13.54 -1.35
C LYS A 260 12.97 12.02 -1.48
N THR A 261 12.94 11.33 -0.36
CA THR A 261 12.99 9.86 -0.35
C THR A 261 11.67 9.22 -0.76
N SER A 262 10.54 9.85 -0.43
CA SER A 262 9.21 9.37 -0.83
C SER A 262 8.99 9.49 -2.33
N GLU A 263 9.34 10.65 -2.92
CA GLU A 263 9.32 10.86 -4.37
C GLU A 263 10.13 9.79 -5.12
N TYR A 264 11.34 9.53 -4.63
CA TYR A 264 12.20 8.51 -5.26
C TYR A 264 11.61 7.10 -5.15
N LEU A 265 11.19 6.67 -3.95
CA LEU A 265 10.70 5.31 -3.74
C LEU A 265 9.31 5.04 -4.35
N SER A 266 8.49 6.07 -4.56
CA SER A 266 7.20 5.92 -5.25
C SER A 266 7.34 5.27 -6.62
N ASN A 267 8.46 5.51 -7.32
CA ASN A 267 8.73 4.96 -8.64
C ASN A 267 9.11 3.46 -8.65
N TYR A 268 9.38 2.88 -7.48
CA TYR A 268 9.84 1.49 -7.38
C TYR A 268 8.80 0.55 -6.77
N PHE A 269 7.82 1.06 -6.02
CA PHE A 269 6.79 0.20 -5.44
C PHE A 269 5.69 -0.11 -6.45
N ILE A 270 5.55 -1.37 -6.87
CA ILE A 270 4.44 -1.83 -7.73
C ILE A 270 3.09 -1.77 -7.02
N ASP A 271 3.07 -1.63 -5.71
CA ASP A 271 1.89 -1.47 -4.87
C ASP A 271 1.79 -0.05 -4.29
N TYR A 272 2.30 0.95 -5.03
CA TYR A 272 2.24 2.33 -4.62
C TYR A 272 0.79 2.79 -4.40
N GLU A 273 0.50 3.18 -3.17
CA GLU A 273 -0.78 3.76 -2.76
C GLU A 273 -0.49 5.05 -1.98
N PRO A 274 -0.84 6.23 -2.51
CA PRO A 274 -0.48 7.52 -1.93
C PRO A 274 -0.80 7.65 -0.45
N GLY A 275 -2.01 7.24 -0.05
CA GLY A 275 -2.45 7.35 1.33
C GLY A 275 -1.60 6.55 2.30
N ILE A 276 -1.15 5.37 1.89
CA ILE A 276 -0.26 4.54 2.70
C ILE A 276 1.16 5.09 2.64
N HIS A 277 1.62 5.42 1.45
CA HIS A 277 2.99 5.85 1.19
C HIS A 277 3.36 7.09 2.01
N PHE A 278 2.66 8.21 1.83
CA PHE A 278 2.98 9.45 2.52
C PHE A 278 2.80 9.36 4.04
N ASN A 279 1.75 8.72 4.52
CA ASN A 279 1.57 8.52 5.96
C ASN A 279 2.70 7.67 6.57
N GLN A 280 3.15 6.61 5.89
CA GLN A 280 4.23 5.77 6.39
C GLN A 280 5.58 6.51 6.36
N PHE A 281 5.87 7.28 5.31
CA PHE A 281 7.08 8.09 5.26
C PHE A 281 7.14 9.08 6.42
N GLN A 282 6.07 9.79 6.69
CA GLN A 282 6.00 10.71 7.82
C GLN A 282 6.16 10.00 9.18
N MET A 283 5.50 8.85 9.35
CA MET A 283 5.63 8.06 10.58
C MET A 283 7.06 7.57 10.81
N GLN A 284 7.74 7.06 9.78
CA GLN A 284 9.08 6.54 9.89
C GLN A 284 10.15 7.64 9.97
N SER A 285 9.81 8.87 9.58
CA SER A 285 10.66 10.06 9.70
C SER A 285 10.46 10.83 10.99
N GLY A 286 9.47 10.43 11.82
CA GLY A 286 9.20 11.01 13.13
C GLY A 286 8.53 12.38 13.12
N VAL A 287 7.81 12.72 12.04
CA VAL A 287 7.19 14.06 11.87
C VAL A 287 5.67 14.06 12.08
N THR A 288 5.13 13.00 12.69
CA THR A 288 3.68 12.86 12.92
C THR A 288 3.22 13.31 14.30
N GLY A 289 4.10 13.40 15.29
CA GLY A 289 3.76 13.73 16.68
C GLY A 289 2.89 12.70 17.42
N ILE A 290 2.44 11.64 16.75
CA ILE A 290 1.47 10.69 17.32
C ILE A 290 2.17 9.47 17.93
N ASN A 291 3.26 9.05 17.33
CA ASN A 291 4.01 7.87 17.74
C ASN A 291 5.35 8.26 18.35
N SER A 292 5.84 7.45 19.28
CA SER A 292 7.23 7.54 19.72
C SER A 292 8.19 7.38 18.53
N ILE A 293 9.27 8.13 18.57
CA ILE A 293 10.33 8.06 17.55
C ILE A 293 10.91 6.64 17.54
N ARG A 294 10.97 6.05 16.35
CA ARG A 294 11.50 4.70 16.12
C ARG A 294 12.65 4.76 15.13
N VAL A 295 13.86 4.73 15.63
CA VAL A 295 15.05 4.61 14.79
C VAL A 295 15.36 3.13 14.58
N TYR A 296 15.32 2.70 13.31
CA TYR A 296 15.70 1.34 12.94
C TYR A 296 17.21 1.26 12.78
N ASN A 297 17.88 0.70 13.79
CA ASN A 297 19.32 0.43 13.69
C ASN A 297 19.56 -0.68 12.64
N PRO A 298 20.25 -0.42 11.53
CA PRO A 298 20.38 -1.37 10.41
C PRO A 298 21.16 -2.63 10.82
N ILE A 299 22.16 -2.51 11.70
CA ILE A 299 22.93 -3.66 12.19
C ILE A 299 22.05 -4.56 13.06
N LYS A 300 21.24 -3.96 13.95
CA LYS A 300 20.29 -4.72 14.76
C LYS A 300 19.23 -5.39 13.90
N GLN A 301 18.69 -4.68 12.89
CA GLN A 301 17.70 -5.27 11.96
C GLN A 301 18.28 -6.46 11.20
N GLN A 302 19.54 -6.38 10.79
CA GLN A 302 20.24 -7.49 10.16
C GLN A 302 20.31 -8.70 11.11
N LYS A 303 20.85 -8.52 12.31
CA LYS A 303 20.97 -9.60 13.31
C LYS A 303 19.62 -10.25 13.66
N ASP A 304 18.54 -9.45 13.74
CA ASP A 304 17.22 -9.94 14.17
C ASP A 304 16.44 -10.62 13.03
N HIS A 305 16.71 -10.29 11.76
CA HIS A 305 15.84 -10.67 10.64
C HIS A 305 16.54 -11.33 9.45
N ASP A 306 17.86 -11.26 9.40
CA ASP A 306 18.72 -11.86 8.36
C ASP A 306 20.09 -12.15 8.97
N PRO A 307 20.18 -13.05 9.98
CA PRO A 307 21.40 -13.36 10.71
C PRO A 307 22.45 -14.09 9.86
#